data_33e09c13b2c5ff230670cacbf8f1fec4
#
_entry.id   33e09c13b2c5ff230670cacbf8f1fec4
#
_cell.length_a   1.000
_cell.length_b   1.000
_cell.length_c   1.000
_cell.angle_alpha   90.00
_cell.angle_beta   90.00
_cell.angle_gamma   90.00
#
_symmetry.space_group_name_H-M   'P 1'
#
loop_
_entity.id
_entity.type
_entity.pdbx_description
1 polymer ?
#
loop_
_entity_poly.entity_id
_entity_poly.type
_entity_poly.pdbx_seq_one_letter_code
_entity_poly.pdbx_strand_id
1 'polypeptide(L)'
;MYEWQNLAAMFLASAERRGGGPFLWAKEDGHYVSKSWTEAVDEVSKLARGLRKLGVGPGDRVVLCAESRPEWPLATLAIMAIGGIVVPAYTTNTVADHIHILADSGAAGAITSGAALSEKVLAAAQTHDIKFLITMDEFSADQTLGTDLHNWEAVLAMGAGEPDDIADEIAKRQIDDTAVIIYTSGTGGAPKGVMLSHKAILHNCEGARDAIEELGVDDEVFLSFLPLSHSYEFMAGLFFPISIAAQIYFSEGIEHLSRNLTEVRPTIMTAVPRLYEVMHGRITKGVAQASGLKEKLFNTAVELGSREFENPGSLGIGDKIKSAAVDKLVRKKVKASFGGRLKVLVSGGAPLNYEIGLFFTALGLLLLP
;
A
#
# COMPACT_ATOMS: atom_id res chain seq x y z
N MET A 1 8.77 -5.53 23.83
CA MET A 1 8.32 -6.86 23.32
C MET A 1 7.29 -6.55 22.25
N TYR A 2 7.41 -7.09 21.05
CA TYR A 2 6.44 -6.82 19.98
C TYR A 2 5.08 -7.41 20.34
N GLU A 3 4.01 -6.72 19.96
CA GLU A 3 2.63 -7.14 20.22
C GLU A 3 2.30 -8.45 19.47
N TRP A 4 2.90 -8.63 18.27
CA TRP A 4 2.66 -9.80 17.43
C TRP A 4 3.96 -10.54 17.09
N GLN A 5 3.86 -11.84 16.96
CA GLN A 5 5.00 -12.71 16.64
C GLN A 5 5.44 -12.60 15.16
N ASN A 6 4.53 -12.28 14.25
CA ASN A 6 4.79 -12.10 12.83
C ASN A 6 3.65 -11.32 12.15
N LEU A 7 3.81 -10.95 10.89
CA LEU A 7 2.86 -10.12 10.14
C LEU A 7 1.51 -10.82 9.89
N ALA A 8 1.51 -12.14 9.70
CA ALA A 8 0.26 -12.89 9.53
C ALA A 8 -0.51 -12.98 10.85
N ALA A 9 0.18 -13.12 11.99
CA ALA A 9 -0.45 -13.06 13.32
C ALA A 9 -1.06 -11.68 13.60
N MET A 10 -0.37 -10.60 13.20
CA MET A 10 -0.91 -9.23 13.27
C MET A 10 -2.20 -9.08 12.46
N PHE A 11 -2.24 -9.64 11.24
CA PHE A 11 -3.44 -9.64 10.41
C PHE A 11 -4.60 -10.37 11.08
N LEU A 12 -4.38 -11.59 11.61
CA LEU A 12 -5.43 -12.35 12.32
C LEU A 12 -5.97 -11.60 13.53
N ALA A 13 -5.10 -10.98 14.35
CA ALA A 13 -5.51 -10.19 15.51
C ALA A 13 -6.35 -8.96 15.11
N SER A 14 -5.99 -8.30 14.00
CA SER A 14 -6.76 -7.18 13.46
C SER A 14 -8.10 -7.62 12.90
N ALA A 15 -8.15 -8.78 12.25
CA ALA A 15 -9.38 -9.38 11.74
C ALA A 15 -10.32 -9.80 12.88
N GLU A 16 -9.80 -10.39 13.96
CA GLU A 16 -10.58 -10.71 15.15
C GLU A 16 -11.22 -9.46 15.76
N ARG A 17 -10.48 -8.36 15.84
CA ARG A 17 -10.98 -7.07 16.34
C ARG A 17 -12.08 -6.47 15.48
N ARG A 18 -12.05 -6.65 14.15
CA ARG A 18 -12.97 -6.01 13.19
C ARG A 18 -14.10 -6.92 12.70
N GLY A 19 -13.91 -8.22 12.74
CA GLY A 19 -14.92 -9.23 12.33
C GLY A 19 -15.43 -9.01 10.91
N GLY A 20 -16.73 -8.92 10.75
CA GLY A 20 -17.41 -8.66 9.47
C GLY A 20 -17.30 -7.22 8.96
N GLY A 21 -16.53 -6.34 9.62
CA GLY A 21 -16.29 -4.98 9.14
C GLY A 21 -15.51 -4.94 7.84
N PRO A 22 -15.61 -3.85 7.05
CA PRO A 22 -14.95 -3.73 5.76
C PRO A 22 -13.43 -3.58 5.91
N PHE A 23 -12.67 -4.18 4.99
CA PHE A 23 -11.22 -4.16 4.99
C PHE A 23 -10.64 -3.64 3.66
N LEU A 24 -10.78 -4.39 2.58
CA LEU A 24 -10.21 -4.07 1.27
C LEU A 24 -11.31 -3.59 0.33
N TRP A 25 -11.09 -2.46 -0.32
CA TRP A 25 -12.04 -1.85 -1.22
C TRP A 25 -11.43 -1.67 -2.61
N ALA A 26 -12.12 -2.16 -3.63
CA ALA A 26 -11.79 -1.90 -5.02
C ALA A 26 -13.03 -1.46 -5.79
N LYS A 27 -12.85 -0.84 -6.94
CA LYS A 27 -13.97 -0.48 -7.80
C LYS A 27 -14.38 -1.64 -8.71
N GLU A 28 -15.69 -1.93 -8.63
CA GLU A 28 -16.41 -2.83 -9.52
C GLU A 28 -17.55 -2.02 -10.16
N ASP A 29 -17.66 -2.02 -11.47
CA ASP A 29 -18.68 -1.25 -12.21
C ASP A 29 -18.79 0.23 -11.80
N GLY A 30 -17.64 0.85 -11.46
CA GLY A 30 -17.54 2.27 -11.10
C GLY A 30 -17.87 2.58 -9.64
N HIS A 31 -18.20 1.59 -8.81
CA HIS A 31 -18.49 1.75 -7.38
C HIS A 31 -17.51 0.98 -6.53
N TYR A 32 -17.12 1.51 -5.36
CA TYR A 32 -16.30 0.78 -4.41
C TYR A 32 -17.09 -0.33 -3.75
N VAL A 33 -16.59 -1.56 -3.87
CA VAL A 33 -17.08 -2.77 -3.21
C VAL A 33 -16.04 -3.23 -2.20
N SER A 34 -16.49 -3.68 -1.03
CA SER A 34 -15.60 -4.11 0.04
C SER A 34 -15.56 -5.61 0.20
N LYS A 35 -14.36 -6.11 0.53
CA LYS A 35 -14.16 -7.40 1.17
C LYS A 35 -13.98 -7.15 2.67
N SER A 36 -14.71 -7.86 3.50
CA SER A 36 -14.60 -7.77 4.97
C SER A 36 -13.33 -8.45 5.49
N TRP A 37 -12.97 -8.17 6.75
CA TRP A 37 -11.85 -8.85 7.42
C TRP A 37 -12.08 -10.36 7.51
N THR A 38 -13.29 -10.80 7.84
CA THR A 38 -13.64 -12.23 7.91
C THR A 38 -13.49 -12.92 6.56
N GLU A 39 -13.99 -12.31 5.46
CA GLU A 39 -13.81 -12.84 4.10
C GLU A 39 -12.34 -12.89 3.70
N ALA A 40 -11.55 -11.87 4.08
CA ALA A 40 -10.12 -11.86 3.82
C ALA A 40 -9.38 -12.98 4.56
N VAL A 41 -9.73 -13.28 5.81
CA VAL A 41 -9.14 -14.41 6.57
C VAL A 41 -9.47 -15.74 5.90
N ASP A 42 -10.71 -15.96 5.51
CA ASP A 42 -11.15 -17.19 4.84
C ASP A 42 -10.39 -17.39 3.52
N GLU A 43 -10.26 -16.34 2.72
CA GLU A 43 -9.56 -16.40 1.43
C GLU A 43 -8.04 -16.59 1.61
N VAL A 44 -7.42 -15.88 2.54
CA VAL A 44 -5.99 -16.08 2.91
C VAL A 44 -5.75 -17.51 3.37
N SER A 45 -6.65 -18.06 4.21
CA SER A 45 -6.54 -19.44 4.69
C SER A 45 -6.65 -20.45 3.54
N LYS A 46 -7.62 -20.29 2.64
CA LYS A 46 -7.78 -21.17 1.45
C LYS A 46 -6.57 -21.06 0.53
N LEU A 47 -6.14 -19.83 0.21
CA LEU A 47 -4.99 -19.61 -0.67
C LEU A 47 -3.70 -20.21 -0.09
N ALA A 48 -3.45 -20.04 1.19
CA ALA A 48 -2.29 -20.59 1.89
C ALA A 48 -2.23 -22.12 1.80
N ARG A 49 -3.36 -22.79 2.04
CA ARG A 49 -3.48 -24.26 1.89
C ARG A 49 -3.33 -24.71 0.44
N GLY A 50 -3.88 -23.95 -0.52
CA GLY A 50 -3.69 -24.19 -1.95
C GLY A 50 -2.23 -24.09 -2.36
N LEU A 51 -1.52 -23.06 -1.89
CA LEU A 51 -0.08 -22.90 -2.13
C LEU A 51 0.74 -24.07 -1.55
N ARG A 52 0.39 -24.59 -0.37
CA ARG A 52 1.01 -25.81 0.18
C ARG A 52 0.82 -27.02 -0.75
N LYS A 53 -0.35 -27.18 -1.35
CA LYS A 53 -0.61 -28.25 -2.34
C LYS A 53 0.24 -28.11 -3.59
N LEU A 54 0.55 -26.89 -3.99
CA LEU A 54 1.47 -26.59 -5.09
C LEU A 54 2.95 -26.73 -4.67
N GLY A 55 3.22 -27.17 -3.44
CA GLY A 55 4.54 -27.48 -2.93
C GLY A 55 5.31 -26.27 -2.39
N VAL A 56 4.60 -25.18 -2.00
CA VAL A 56 5.23 -24.05 -1.28
C VAL A 56 5.34 -24.39 0.20
N GLY A 57 6.53 -24.26 0.75
CA GLY A 57 6.83 -24.45 2.16
C GLY A 57 7.64 -23.31 2.76
N PRO A 58 8.01 -23.44 4.05
CA PRO A 58 8.82 -22.44 4.73
C PRO A 58 10.13 -22.14 4.01
N GLY A 59 10.41 -20.85 3.79
CA GLY A 59 11.60 -20.38 3.09
C GLY A 59 11.50 -20.39 1.57
N ASP A 60 10.45 -20.94 0.96
CA ASP A 60 10.24 -20.85 -0.48
C ASP A 60 9.84 -19.43 -0.89
N ARG A 61 10.36 -18.97 -2.02
CA ARG A 61 10.07 -17.63 -2.57
C ARG A 61 9.00 -17.75 -3.62
N VAL A 62 8.02 -16.83 -3.54
CA VAL A 62 6.96 -16.70 -4.54
C VAL A 62 6.98 -15.28 -5.07
N VAL A 63 7.19 -15.14 -6.39
CA VAL A 63 7.15 -13.83 -7.05
C VAL A 63 5.70 -13.35 -7.13
N LEU A 64 5.46 -12.10 -6.75
CA LEU A 64 4.14 -11.45 -6.85
C LEU A 64 4.24 -10.23 -7.74
N CYS A 65 3.65 -10.30 -8.93
CA CYS A 65 3.65 -9.25 -9.94
C CYS A 65 2.23 -8.88 -10.35
N ALA A 66 1.67 -7.87 -9.71
CA ALA A 66 0.32 -7.39 -9.95
C ALA A 66 0.20 -5.90 -9.63
N GLU A 67 -0.82 -5.25 -10.15
CA GLU A 67 -1.26 -3.93 -9.73
C GLU A 67 -1.72 -3.95 -8.27
N SER A 68 -1.84 -2.75 -7.65
CA SER A 68 -2.41 -2.62 -6.30
C SER A 68 -3.91 -2.92 -6.35
N ARG A 69 -4.31 -4.09 -5.83
CA ARG A 69 -5.68 -4.64 -5.83
C ARG A 69 -5.89 -5.58 -4.64
N PRO A 70 -7.11 -5.92 -4.25
CA PRO A 70 -7.39 -6.75 -3.05
C PRO A 70 -6.64 -8.08 -2.99
N GLU A 71 -6.45 -8.76 -4.11
CA GLU A 71 -5.76 -10.05 -4.18
C GLU A 71 -4.26 -9.93 -3.84
N TRP A 72 -3.67 -8.75 -4.01
CA TRP A 72 -2.25 -8.53 -3.71
C TRP A 72 -1.91 -8.72 -2.22
N PRO A 73 -2.58 -8.04 -1.26
CA PRO A 73 -2.39 -8.32 0.18
C PRO A 73 -2.80 -9.73 0.57
N LEU A 74 -3.85 -10.31 -0.03
CA LEU A 74 -4.28 -11.67 0.26
C LEU A 74 -3.22 -12.69 -0.13
N ALA A 75 -2.61 -12.55 -1.33
CA ALA A 75 -1.46 -13.37 -1.76
C ALA A 75 -0.28 -13.22 -0.80
N THR A 76 0.07 -12.00 -0.45
CA THR A 76 1.17 -11.70 0.48
C THR A 76 0.97 -12.39 1.82
N LEU A 77 -0.19 -12.24 2.43
CA LEU A 77 -0.53 -12.83 3.72
C LEU A 77 -0.60 -14.36 3.66
N ALA A 78 -1.12 -14.93 2.57
CA ALA A 78 -1.19 -16.38 2.37
C ALA A 78 0.21 -17.01 2.25
N ILE A 79 1.11 -16.40 1.49
CA ILE A 79 2.50 -16.84 1.37
C ILE A 79 3.19 -16.79 2.74
N MET A 80 3.04 -15.69 3.47
CA MET A 80 3.64 -15.51 4.80
C MET A 80 3.05 -16.46 5.84
N ALA A 81 1.77 -16.78 5.76
CA ALA A 81 1.09 -17.68 6.70
C ALA A 81 1.73 -19.08 6.75
N ILE A 82 2.19 -19.58 5.61
CA ILE A 82 2.88 -20.89 5.50
C ILE A 82 4.41 -20.80 5.59
N GLY A 83 4.94 -19.61 5.91
CA GLY A 83 6.38 -19.35 6.04
C GLY A 83 7.10 -19.16 4.71
N GLY A 84 6.37 -18.96 3.62
CA GLY A 84 6.93 -18.56 2.34
C GLY A 84 7.39 -17.09 2.39
N ILE A 85 8.25 -16.74 1.44
CA ILE A 85 8.83 -15.39 1.30
C ILE A 85 8.26 -14.74 0.06
N VAL A 86 7.65 -13.58 0.22
CA VAL A 86 7.10 -12.80 -0.89
C VAL A 86 8.25 -12.11 -1.64
N VAL A 87 8.21 -12.16 -2.98
CA VAL A 87 9.13 -11.43 -3.85
C VAL A 87 8.32 -10.49 -4.74
N PRO A 88 8.03 -9.27 -4.27
CA PRO A 88 7.29 -8.29 -5.07
C PRO A 88 8.07 -7.90 -6.32
N ALA A 89 7.38 -7.88 -7.47
CA ALA A 89 7.93 -7.44 -8.73
C ALA A 89 7.09 -6.31 -9.32
N TYR A 90 7.73 -5.34 -9.96
CA TYR A 90 7.03 -4.22 -10.57
C TYR A 90 6.30 -4.66 -11.85
N THR A 91 5.10 -4.16 -12.07
CA THR A 91 4.33 -4.38 -13.30
C THR A 91 5.02 -3.81 -14.56
N THR A 92 5.92 -2.85 -14.35
CA THR A 92 6.74 -2.24 -15.41
C THR A 92 7.99 -3.04 -15.77
N ASN A 93 8.30 -4.10 -15.03
CA ASN A 93 9.45 -4.96 -15.30
C ASN A 93 9.38 -5.55 -16.72
N THR A 94 10.57 -5.66 -17.33
CA THR A 94 10.78 -6.37 -18.58
C THR A 94 10.94 -7.88 -18.33
N VAL A 95 10.93 -8.68 -19.40
CA VAL A 95 11.25 -10.12 -19.30
C VAL A 95 12.64 -10.34 -18.72
N ALA A 96 13.63 -9.51 -19.08
CA ALA A 96 14.99 -9.60 -18.56
C ALA A 96 15.06 -9.34 -17.03
N ASP A 97 14.26 -8.39 -16.53
CA ASP A 97 14.16 -8.13 -15.09
C ASP A 97 13.53 -9.33 -14.37
N HIS A 98 12.50 -9.95 -14.94
CA HIS A 98 11.88 -11.15 -14.38
C HIS A 98 12.83 -12.35 -14.40
N ILE A 99 13.62 -12.56 -15.47
CA ILE A 99 14.66 -13.59 -15.51
C ILE A 99 15.64 -13.43 -14.33
N HIS A 100 16.10 -12.19 -14.11
CA HIS A 100 17.01 -11.91 -13.00
C HIS A 100 16.34 -12.20 -11.65
N ILE A 101 15.11 -11.69 -11.41
CA ILE A 101 14.39 -11.87 -10.14
C ILE A 101 14.12 -13.36 -9.87
N LEU A 102 13.66 -14.12 -10.85
CA LEU A 102 13.38 -15.55 -10.70
C LEU A 102 14.65 -16.33 -10.36
N ALA A 103 15.74 -16.07 -11.08
CA ALA A 103 17.02 -16.77 -10.90
C ALA A 103 17.68 -16.40 -9.57
N ASP A 104 17.81 -15.13 -9.24
CA ASP A 104 18.51 -14.65 -8.05
C ASP A 104 17.74 -14.98 -6.76
N SER A 105 16.40 -14.84 -6.76
CA SER A 105 15.58 -15.28 -5.62
C SER A 105 15.45 -16.79 -5.51
N GLY A 106 15.65 -17.53 -6.59
CA GLY A 106 15.35 -18.96 -6.68
C GLY A 106 13.86 -19.22 -6.42
N ALA A 107 12.97 -18.44 -7.05
CA ALA A 107 11.54 -18.52 -6.82
C ALA A 107 10.96 -19.90 -7.19
N ALA A 108 10.13 -20.46 -6.32
CA ALA A 108 9.44 -21.72 -6.56
C ALA A 108 8.23 -21.57 -7.48
N GLY A 109 7.63 -20.38 -7.52
CA GLY A 109 6.48 -20.08 -8.34
C GLY A 109 6.21 -18.57 -8.41
N ALA A 110 5.17 -18.19 -9.15
CA ALA A 110 4.76 -16.80 -9.29
C ALA A 110 3.24 -16.64 -9.23
N ILE A 111 2.81 -15.44 -8.84
CA ILE A 111 1.41 -15.00 -8.89
C ILE A 111 1.37 -13.69 -9.68
N THR A 112 0.47 -13.60 -10.66
CA THR A 112 0.34 -12.43 -11.54
C THR A 112 -1.12 -11.99 -11.64
N SER A 113 -1.39 -10.73 -12.01
CA SER A 113 -2.75 -10.28 -12.27
C SER A 113 -3.25 -10.73 -13.65
N GLY A 114 -2.99 -9.98 -14.68
CA GLY A 114 -3.58 -10.22 -16.01
C GLY A 114 -2.63 -10.86 -17.03
N ALA A 115 -3.13 -11.11 -18.23
CA ALA A 115 -2.44 -11.79 -19.31
C ALA A 115 -1.07 -11.18 -19.65
N ALA A 116 -0.98 -9.85 -19.75
CA ALA A 116 0.27 -9.18 -20.13
C ALA A 116 1.42 -9.40 -19.13
N LEU A 117 1.13 -9.50 -17.83
CA LEU A 117 2.13 -9.80 -16.80
C LEU A 117 2.45 -11.29 -16.78
N SER A 118 1.43 -12.14 -16.94
CA SER A 118 1.59 -13.60 -16.99
C SER A 118 2.49 -14.03 -18.15
N GLU A 119 2.29 -13.46 -19.34
CA GLU A 119 3.13 -13.71 -20.51
C GLU A 119 4.60 -13.34 -20.28
N LYS A 120 4.87 -12.20 -19.65
CA LYS A 120 6.25 -11.79 -19.32
C LYS A 120 6.91 -12.74 -18.33
N VAL A 121 6.19 -13.17 -17.29
CA VAL A 121 6.71 -14.08 -16.27
C VAL A 121 6.91 -15.48 -16.86
N LEU A 122 5.98 -16.00 -17.68
CA LEU A 122 6.15 -17.26 -18.40
C LEU A 122 7.34 -17.22 -19.35
N ALA A 123 7.53 -16.12 -20.10
CA ALA A 123 8.70 -15.97 -20.95
C ALA A 123 10.01 -15.99 -20.16
N ALA A 124 10.03 -15.39 -18.96
CA ALA A 124 11.19 -15.46 -18.06
C ALA A 124 11.40 -16.87 -17.48
N ALA A 125 10.33 -17.58 -17.19
CA ALA A 125 10.36 -18.95 -16.67
C ALA A 125 10.99 -19.97 -17.64
N GLN A 126 11.05 -19.65 -18.93
CA GLN A 126 11.81 -20.47 -19.90
C GLN A 126 13.31 -20.55 -19.62
N THR A 127 13.85 -19.58 -18.91
CA THR A 127 15.28 -19.52 -18.54
C THR A 127 15.53 -20.00 -17.11
N HIS A 128 14.52 -19.90 -16.24
CA HIS A 128 14.59 -20.35 -14.86
C HIS A 128 13.26 -21.01 -14.49
N ASP A 129 13.29 -22.33 -14.33
CA ASP A 129 12.10 -23.14 -14.07
C ASP A 129 11.41 -22.73 -12.77
N ILE A 130 10.11 -22.41 -12.87
CA ILE A 130 9.20 -22.28 -11.74
C ILE A 130 8.17 -23.40 -11.79
N LYS A 131 7.73 -23.90 -10.64
CA LYS A 131 6.79 -25.01 -10.56
C LYS A 131 5.39 -24.61 -11.05
N PHE A 132 4.95 -23.39 -10.69
CA PHE A 132 3.59 -22.92 -11.00
C PHE A 132 3.55 -21.42 -11.29
N LEU A 133 2.55 -21.03 -12.05
CA LEU A 133 2.08 -19.65 -12.20
C LEU A 133 0.59 -19.59 -11.85
N ILE A 134 0.24 -18.74 -10.89
CA ILE A 134 -1.15 -18.44 -10.53
C ILE A 134 -1.54 -17.11 -11.14
N THR A 135 -2.70 -17.05 -11.80
CA THR A 135 -3.23 -15.82 -12.40
C THR A 135 -4.49 -15.37 -11.66
N MET A 136 -4.54 -14.10 -11.28
CA MET A 136 -5.70 -13.51 -10.60
C MET A 136 -6.88 -13.35 -11.56
N ASP A 137 -6.62 -12.95 -12.80
CA ASP A 137 -7.60 -12.82 -13.87
C ASP A 137 -7.55 -14.05 -14.81
N GLU A 138 -8.57 -14.24 -15.62
CA GLU A 138 -8.59 -15.32 -16.60
C GLU A 138 -7.41 -15.21 -17.58
N PHE A 139 -6.67 -16.28 -17.71
CA PHE A 139 -5.53 -16.38 -18.60
C PHE A 139 -5.34 -17.83 -19.06
N SER A 140 -4.99 -18.00 -20.34
CA SER A 140 -4.57 -19.28 -20.88
C SER A 140 -3.34 -19.06 -21.77
N ALA A 141 -2.43 -20.01 -21.79
CA ALA A 141 -1.25 -19.98 -22.64
C ALA A 141 -1.18 -21.25 -23.50
N ASP A 142 -0.77 -21.11 -24.75
CA ASP A 142 -0.60 -22.23 -25.66
C ASP A 142 0.54 -23.16 -25.27
N GLN A 143 1.56 -22.60 -24.58
CA GLN A 143 2.73 -23.35 -24.08
C GLN A 143 3.17 -22.80 -22.72
N THR A 144 3.26 -23.69 -21.73
CA THR A 144 3.72 -23.34 -20.35
C THR A 144 5.10 -23.91 -20.04
N LEU A 145 5.68 -24.74 -20.93
CA LEU A 145 7.05 -25.27 -20.87
C LEU A 145 7.45 -25.86 -19.51
N GLY A 146 6.53 -26.62 -18.88
CA GLY A 146 6.76 -27.27 -17.59
C GLY A 146 6.31 -26.48 -16.35
N THR A 147 5.78 -25.27 -16.53
CA THR A 147 5.14 -24.51 -15.47
C THR A 147 3.66 -24.87 -15.39
N ASP A 148 3.18 -25.29 -14.23
CA ASP A 148 1.74 -25.54 -14.02
C ASP A 148 0.98 -24.21 -13.92
N LEU A 149 0.00 -24.03 -14.80
CA LEU A 149 -0.82 -22.81 -14.85
C LEU A 149 -2.12 -23.02 -14.05
N HIS A 150 -2.38 -22.15 -13.09
CA HIS A 150 -3.59 -22.15 -12.27
C HIS A 150 -4.24 -20.76 -12.28
N ASN A 151 -5.57 -20.70 -12.24
CA ASN A 151 -6.27 -19.48 -11.91
C ASN A 151 -6.48 -19.37 -10.38
N TRP A 152 -6.73 -18.17 -9.92
CA TRP A 152 -6.92 -17.83 -8.51
C TRP A 152 -7.99 -18.71 -7.83
N GLU A 153 -9.14 -18.81 -8.45
CA GLU A 153 -10.28 -19.58 -7.92
C GLU A 153 -9.98 -21.07 -7.82
N ALA A 154 -9.24 -21.64 -8.77
CA ALA A 154 -8.82 -23.04 -8.69
C ALA A 154 -7.91 -23.31 -7.50
N VAL A 155 -6.99 -22.38 -7.17
CA VAL A 155 -6.11 -22.53 -6.02
C VAL A 155 -6.88 -22.36 -4.71
N LEU A 156 -7.83 -21.44 -4.64
CA LEU A 156 -8.75 -21.32 -3.51
C LEU A 156 -9.56 -22.61 -3.30
N ALA A 157 -10.08 -23.20 -4.39
CA ALA A 157 -10.83 -24.46 -4.33
C ALA A 157 -9.94 -25.64 -3.88
N MET A 158 -8.68 -25.71 -4.31
CA MET A 158 -7.71 -26.69 -3.82
C MET A 158 -7.54 -26.57 -2.30
N GLY A 159 -7.36 -25.33 -1.78
CA GLY A 159 -7.17 -25.10 -0.36
C GLY A 159 -8.44 -25.34 0.46
N ALA A 160 -9.62 -25.07 -0.08
CA ALA A 160 -10.90 -25.32 0.59
C ALA A 160 -11.13 -26.81 0.89
N GLY A 161 -10.54 -27.71 0.10
CA GLY A 161 -10.56 -29.17 0.32
C GLY A 161 -9.63 -29.66 1.44
N GLU A 162 -8.77 -28.82 2.00
CA GLU A 162 -7.82 -29.18 3.05
C GLU A 162 -8.33 -28.74 4.45
N PRO A 163 -7.93 -29.44 5.53
CA PRO A 163 -8.21 -29.00 6.90
C PRO A 163 -7.68 -27.59 7.16
N ASP A 164 -8.45 -26.80 7.90
CA ASP A 164 -8.06 -25.44 8.27
C ASP A 164 -7.14 -25.44 9.50
N ASP A 165 -5.84 -25.38 9.24
CA ASP A 165 -4.77 -25.39 10.22
C ASP A 165 -3.89 -24.11 10.14
N ILE A 166 -4.35 -23.07 9.40
CA ILE A 166 -3.51 -21.91 9.09
C ILE A 166 -3.13 -21.11 10.34
N ALA A 167 -4.00 -21.04 11.35
CA ALA A 167 -3.66 -20.39 12.61
C ALA A 167 -2.48 -21.08 13.30
N ASP A 168 -2.44 -22.43 13.29
CA ASP A 168 -1.34 -23.23 13.83
C ASP A 168 -0.06 -23.05 13.00
N GLU A 169 -0.18 -22.96 11.68
CA GLU A 169 0.97 -22.66 10.81
C GLU A 169 1.54 -21.27 11.09
N ILE A 170 0.72 -20.25 11.20
CA ILE A 170 1.14 -18.87 11.53
C ILE A 170 1.87 -18.85 12.89
N ALA A 171 1.38 -19.59 13.89
CA ALA A 171 2.00 -19.65 15.21
C ALA A 171 3.42 -20.25 15.23
N LYS A 172 3.80 -21.01 14.18
CA LYS A 172 5.15 -21.57 14.04
C LYS A 172 6.18 -20.57 13.50
N ARG A 173 5.74 -19.48 12.87
CA ARG A 173 6.62 -18.50 12.20
C ARG A 173 7.27 -17.58 13.22
N GLN A 174 8.58 -17.34 13.06
CA GLN A 174 9.36 -16.55 14.00
C GLN A 174 9.46 -15.09 13.53
N ILE A 175 9.61 -14.19 14.46
CA ILE A 175 9.70 -12.75 14.17
C ILE A 175 10.92 -12.39 13.31
N ASP A 176 12.01 -13.14 13.44
CA ASP A 176 13.23 -12.93 12.68
C ASP A 176 13.27 -13.69 11.34
N ASP A 177 12.22 -14.49 11.01
CA ASP A 177 12.08 -15.11 9.69
C ASP A 177 11.98 -14.03 8.62
N THR A 178 12.56 -14.31 7.43
CA THR A 178 12.44 -13.43 6.27
C THR A 178 11.00 -13.43 5.76
N ALA A 179 10.38 -12.26 5.70
CA ALA A 179 9.01 -12.09 5.23
C ALA A 179 8.93 -11.72 3.74
N VAL A 180 9.90 -10.92 3.28
CA VAL A 180 9.89 -10.37 1.92
C VAL A 180 11.30 -10.13 1.39
N ILE A 181 11.49 -10.26 0.07
CA ILE A 181 12.70 -9.86 -0.65
C ILE A 181 12.32 -8.79 -1.65
N ILE A 182 12.74 -7.55 -1.44
CA ILE A 182 12.42 -6.41 -2.32
C ILE A 182 13.64 -6.07 -3.17
N TYR A 183 13.48 -6.14 -4.50
CA TYR A 183 14.54 -5.79 -5.44
C TYR A 183 14.64 -4.28 -5.62
N THR A 184 15.84 -3.75 -5.41
CA THR A 184 16.15 -2.33 -5.58
C THR A 184 17.21 -2.13 -6.66
N SER A 185 17.11 -1.05 -7.43
CA SER A 185 18.16 -0.64 -8.37
C SER A 185 19.42 -0.24 -7.58
N GLY A 186 20.42 -1.10 -7.54
CA GLY A 186 21.72 -0.79 -6.94
C GLY A 186 22.44 0.31 -7.72
N THR A 187 23.43 0.96 -7.09
CA THR A 187 24.20 2.09 -7.63
C THR A 187 25.14 1.74 -8.81
N GLY A 188 24.98 0.59 -9.47
CA GLY A 188 25.79 0.23 -10.63
C GLY A 188 25.82 -1.26 -10.91
N GLY A 189 24.69 -1.86 -11.26
CA GLY A 189 24.63 -3.28 -11.61
C GLY A 189 23.20 -3.83 -11.63
N ALA A 190 23.07 -5.16 -11.66
CA ALA A 190 21.78 -5.84 -11.55
C ALA A 190 21.09 -5.47 -10.23
N PRO A 191 19.74 -5.42 -10.19
CA PRO A 191 18.98 -5.19 -8.97
C PRO A 191 19.36 -6.17 -7.86
N LYS A 192 19.39 -5.70 -6.60
CA LYS A 192 19.71 -6.52 -5.44
C LYS A 192 18.46 -6.80 -4.63
N GLY A 193 18.27 -8.06 -4.24
CA GLY A 193 17.18 -8.49 -3.37
C GLY A 193 17.48 -8.18 -1.90
N VAL A 194 16.78 -7.17 -1.34
CA VAL A 194 16.90 -6.81 0.09
C VAL A 194 15.95 -7.68 0.89
N MET A 195 16.49 -8.50 1.78
CA MET A 195 15.73 -9.38 2.67
C MET A 195 15.26 -8.61 3.91
N LEU A 196 13.97 -8.60 4.15
CA LEU A 196 13.37 -7.99 5.34
C LEU A 196 12.63 -9.05 6.16
N SER A 197 12.90 -9.08 7.47
CA SER A 197 12.20 -9.97 8.39
C SER A 197 10.82 -9.40 8.79
N HIS A 198 9.95 -10.26 9.36
CA HIS A 198 8.71 -9.81 9.98
C HIS A 198 8.98 -8.70 11.00
N LYS A 199 10.04 -8.85 11.80
CA LYS A 199 10.47 -7.87 12.82
C LYS A 199 10.73 -6.47 12.24
N ALA A 200 11.42 -6.40 11.11
CA ALA A 200 11.77 -5.12 10.49
C ALA A 200 10.51 -4.32 10.11
N ILE A 201 9.48 -5.00 9.61
CA ILE A 201 8.22 -4.38 9.20
C ILE A 201 7.37 -4.05 10.43
N LEU A 202 7.25 -4.96 11.40
CA LEU A 202 6.51 -4.73 12.66
C LEU A 202 7.07 -3.53 13.41
N HIS A 203 8.41 -3.39 13.50
CA HIS A 203 9.06 -2.25 14.14
C HIS A 203 8.68 -0.92 13.49
N ASN A 204 8.64 -0.89 12.16
CA ASN A 204 8.20 0.30 11.43
C ASN A 204 6.71 0.61 11.65
N CYS A 205 5.86 -0.43 11.76
CA CYS A 205 4.44 -0.24 12.09
C CYS A 205 4.25 0.36 13.49
N GLU A 206 5.03 -0.10 14.49
CA GLU A 206 5.03 0.48 15.84
C GLU A 206 5.44 1.96 15.82
N GLY A 207 6.56 2.28 15.15
CA GLY A 207 7.02 3.67 15.02
C GLY A 207 6.03 4.58 14.28
N ALA A 208 5.37 4.06 13.25
CA ALA A 208 4.33 4.80 12.54
C ALA A 208 3.09 5.04 13.42
N ARG A 209 2.69 4.06 14.24
CA ARG A 209 1.58 4.21 15.20
C ARG A 209 1.91 5.27 16.25
N ASP A 210 3.10 5.23 16.83
CA ASP A 210 3.56 6.20 17.83
C ASP A 210 3.56 7.62 17.25
N ALA A 211 3.98 7.79 16.00
CA ALA A 211 4.04 9.09 15.32
C ALA A 211 2.66 9.74 15.10
N ILE A 212 1.59 8.95 15.06
CA ILE A 212 0.22 9.46 14.85
C ILE A 212 -0.71 9.24 16.04
N GLU A 213 -0.20 8.73 17.18
CA GLU A 213 -1.00 8.41 18.36
C GLU A 213 -1.84 9.60 18.84
N GLU A 214 -1.25 10.81 18.88
CA GLU A 214 -1.93 12.04 19.29
C GLU A 214 -3.11 12.43 18.38
N LEU A 215 -3.17 11.93 17.16
CA LEU A 215 -4.27 12.21 16.22
C LEU A 215 -5.53 11.37 16.50
N GLY A 216 -5.42 10.39 17.41
CA GLY A 216 -6.45 9.39 17.65
C GLY A 216 -6.61 8.43 16.49
N VAL A 217 -6.47 7.14 16.74
CA VAL A 217 -6.54 6.07 15.72
C VAL A 217 -7.74 5.19 16.02
N ASP A 218 -8.83 5.36 15.25
CA ASP A 218 -10.08 4.61 15.41
C ASP A 218 -10.49 3.89 14.12
N ASP A 219 -11.38 4.51 13.32
CA ASP A 219 -11.88 3.99 12.05
C ASP A 219 -11.12 4.65 10.88
N GLU A 220 -9.84 4.30 10.75
CA GLU A 220 -9.00 4.88 9.74
C GLU A 220 -9.26 4.32 8.35
N VAL A 221 -9.16 5.20 7.36
CA VAL A 221 -9.35 4.91 5.94
C VAL A 221 -8.14 5.37 5.18
N PHE A 222 -7.50 4.42 4.49
CA PHE A 222 -6.35 4.67 3.61
C PHE A 222 -6.78 4.63 2.15
N LEU A 223 -6.17 5.47 1.32
CA LEU A 223 -6.25 5.38 -0.13
C LEU A 223 -4.88 4.98 -0.67
N SER A 224 -4.73 3.71 -1.03
CA SER A 224 -3.52 3.16 -1.63
C SER A 224 -3.52 3.44 -3.14
N PHE A 225 -2.46 4.09 -3.64
CA PHE A 225 -2.30 4.45 -5.05
C PHE A 225 -0.86 4.28 -5.54
N LEU A 226 0.09 4.05 -4.63
CA LEU A 226 1.46 3.72 -4.97
C LEU A 226 1.57 2.20 -5.23
N PRO A 227 2.60 1.75 -5.97
CA PRO A 227 2.81 0.32 -6.17
C PRO A 227 3.13 -0.40 -4.85
N LEU A 228 2.36 -1.43 -4.50
CA LEU A 228 2.60 -2.27 -3.32
C LEU A 228 3.93 -3.05 -3.40
N SER A 229 4.50 -3.19 -4.59
CA SER A 229 5.84 -3.74 -4.80
C SER A 229 6.98 -2.82 -4.32
N HIS A 230 6.70 -1.54 -4.04
CA HIS A 230 7.68 -0.61 -3.49
C HIS A 230 7.71 -0.69 -1.96
N SER A 231 8.90 -0.74 -1.36
CA SER A 231 9.09 -0.92 0.09
C SER A 231 8.30 0.08 0.96
N TYR A 232 8.18 1.33 0.51
CA TYR A 232 7.42 2.35 1.24
C TYR A 232 5.92 2.01 1.29
N GLU A 233 5.28 1.72 0.14
CA GLU A 233 3.85 1.37 0.11
C GLU A 233 3.59 0.00 0.73
N PHE A 234 4.52 -0.94 0.58
CA PHE A 234 4.47 -2.25 1.24
C PHE A 234 4.33 -2.11 2.76
N MET A 235 5.07 -1.20 3.38
CA MET A 235 4.96 -0.93 4.81
C MET A 235 3.82 0.06 5.11
N ALA A 236 3.87 1.28 4.56
CA ALA A 236 3.03 2.40 4.96
C ALA A 236 1.60 2.34 4.38
N GLY A 237 1.41 1.71 3.22
CA GLY A 237 0.11 1.55 2.55
C GLY A 237 -0.55 0.19 2.79
N LEU A 238 0.18 -0.81 3.32
CA LEU A 238 -0.35 -2.14 3.57
C LEU A 238 -0.21 -2.56 5.05
N PHE A 239 1.02 -2.80 5.55
CA PHE A 239 1.17 -3.38 6.88
C PHE A 239 0.86 -2.42 8.01
N PHE A 240 1.15 -1.14 7.85
CA PHE A 240 0.75 -0.13 8.82
C PHE A 240 -0.79 -0.02 8.94
N PRO A 241 -1.59 0.14 7.85
CA PRO A 241 -3.05 0.04 7.92
C PRO A 241 -3.55 -1.25 8.59
N ILE A 242 -2.97 -2.41 8.27
CA ILE A 242 -3.32 -3.68 8.89
C ILE A 242 -3.08 -3.63 10.41
N SER A 243 -1.95 -3.08 10.86
CA SER A 243 -1.58 -3.01 12.29
C SER A 243 -2.56 -2.21 13.15
N ILE A 244 -3.22 -1.23 12.55
CA ILE A 244 -4.25 -0.41 13.22
C ILE A 244 -5.67 -0.83 12.83
N ALA A 245 -5.82 -1.94 12.10
CA ALA A 245 -7.07 -2.50 11.59
C ALA A 245 -7.91 -1.48 10.79
N ALA A 246 -7.26 -0.71 9.92
CA ALA A 246 -7.85 0.28 9.05
C ALA A 246 -8.46 -0.34 7.79
N GLN A 247 -9.25 0.45 7.08
CA GLN A 247 -9.76 0.13 5.76
C GLN A 247 -8.78 0.61 4.69
N ILE A 248 -8.57 -0.20 3.65
CA ILE A 248 -7.67 0.12 2.53
C ILE A 248 -8.50 0.19 1.25
N TYR A 249 -8.53 1.35 0.62
CA TYR A 249 -9.13 1.57 -0.69
C TYR A 249 -8.03 1.59 -1.75
N PHE A 250 -8.19 0.80 -2.81
CA PHE A 250 -7.29 0.84 -3.96
C PHE A 250 -7.77 1.87 -4.98
N SER A 251 -6.87 2.77 -5.37
CA SER A 251 -7.14 3.79 -6.38
C SER A 251 -7.17 3.16 -7.78
N GLU A 252 -7.98 3.75 -8.67
CA GLU A 252 -8.02 3.37 -10.09
C GLU A 252 -6.78 3.82 -10.89
N GLY A 253 -5.78 4.40 -10.22
CA GLY A 253 -4.57 4.96 -10.82
C GLY A 253 -4.38 6.43 -10.46
N ILE A 254 -3.17 6.94 -10.71
CA ILE A 254 -2.79 8.31 -10.32
C ILE A 254 -3.59 9.39 -11.08
N GLU A 255 -4.06 9.10 -12.29
CA GLU A 255 -4.91 9.98 -13.11
C GLU A 255 -6.29 10.18 -12.50
N HIS A 256 -6.79 9.19 -11.74
CA HIS A 256 -8.08 9.24 -11.05
C HIS A 256 -7.99 9.66 -9.59
N LEU A 257 -6.78 9.91 -9.06
CA LEU A 257 -6.53 10.16 -7.65
C LEU A 257 -7.41 11.29 -7.08
N SER A 258 -7.58 12.41 -7.80
CA SER A 258 -8.41 13.53 -7.31
C SER A 258 -9.88 13.15 -7.14
N ARG A 259 -10.41 12.31 -8.02
CA ARG A 259 -11.78 11.79 -7.92
C ARG A 259 -11.87 10.80 -6.76
N ASN A 260 -10.94 9.85 -6.70
CA ASN A 260 -10.92 8.85 -5.64
C ASN A 260 -10.78 9.49 -4.24
N LEU A 261 -9.99 10.56 -4.07
CA LEU A 261 -9.88 11.31 -2.81
C LEU A 261 -11.24 11.85 -2.33
N THR A 262 -12.07 12.38 -3.24
CA THR A 262 -13.38 12.93 -2.89
C THR A 262 -14.43 11.86 -2.64
N GLU A 263 -14.33 10.71 -3.31
CA GLU A 263 -15.23 9.56 -3.13
C GLU A 263 -14.91 8.79 -1.84
N VAL A 264 -13.64 8.43 -1.63
CA VAL A 264 -13.16 7.62 -0.49
C VAL A 264 -13.10 8.44 0.79
N ARG A 265 -12.72 9.72 0.69
CA ARG A 265 -12.55 10.61 1.84
C ARG A 265 -11.59 10.03 2.88
N PRO A 266 -10.33 9.73 2.52
CA PRO A 266 -9.37 9.08 3.41
C PRO A 266 -9.10 9.92 4.66
N THR A 267 -8.70 9.24 5.75
CA THR A 267 -8.27 9.88 7.01
C THR A 267 -6.75 9.97 7.09
N ILE A 268 -6.05 9.03 6.49
CA ILE A 268 -4.59 8.99 6.38
C ILE A 268 -4.22 8.72 4.93
N MET A 269 -3.21 9.40 4.43
CA MET A 269 -2.70 9.20 3.09
C MET A 269 -1.17 9.19 3.09
N THR A 270 -0.59 8.13 2.55
CA THR A 270 0.84 7.99 2.33
C THR A 270 1.19 8.40 0.90
N ALA A 271 2.23 9.18 0.72
CA ALA A 271 2.66 9.61 -0.60
C ALA A 271 4.17 9.90 -0.65
N VAL A 272 4.70 9.94 -1.87
CA VAL A 272 6.09 10.32 -2.13
C VAL A 272 6.20 11.83 -2.37
N PRO A 273 7.37 12.46 -2.09
CA PRO A 273 7.57 13.89 -2.28
C PRO A 273 7.16 14.41 -3.65
N ARG A 274 7.40 13.61 -4.70
CA ARG A 274 7.03 13.97 -6.07
C ARG A 274 5.54 14.27 -6.27
N LEU A 275 4.66 13.56 -5.56
CA LEU A 275 3.23 13.84 -5.62
C LEU A 275 2.92 15.22 -5.03
N TYR A 276 3.50 15.54 -3.88
CA TYR A 276 3.32 16.86 -3.24
C TYR A 276 3.83 18.00 -4.11
N GLU A 277 4.97 17.82 -4.80
CA GLU A 277 5.50 18.79 -5.78
C GLU A 277 4.49 19.04 -6.91
N VAL A 278 3.97 17.97 -7.50
CA VAL A 278 2.98 18.05 -8.59
C VAL A 278 1.69 18.73 -8.11
N MET A 279 1.21 18.37 -6.92
CA MET A 279 -0.01 18.97 -6.35
C MET A 279 0.20 20.45 -6.02
N HIS A 280 1.35 20.79 -5.40
CA HIS A 280 1.74 22.19 -5.16
C HIS A 280 1.72 23.01 -6.45
N GLY A 281 2.39 22.51 -7.51
CA GLY A 281 2.43 23.19 -8.80
C GLY A 281 1.03 23.37 -9.44
N ARG A 282 0.16 22.35 -9.35
CA ARG A 282 -1.22 22.45 -9.85
C ARG A 282 -2.05 23.48 -9.07
N ILE A 283 -1.97 23.47 -7.74
CA ILE A 283 -2.69 24.40 -6.87
C ILE A 283 -2.22 25.84 -7.16
N THR A 284 -0.91 26.08 -7.14
CA THR A 284 -0.33 27.42 -7.37
C THR A 284 -0.71 27.96 -8.76
N LYS A 285 -0.62 27.12 -9.81
CA LYS A 285 -1.05 27.50 -11.17
C LYS A 285 -2.54 27.84 -11.23
N GLY A 286 -3.39 27.02 -10.58
CA GLY A 286 -4.84 27.28 -10.54
C GLY A 286 -5.18 28.58 -9.81
N VAL A 287 -4.46 28.89 -8.72
CA VAL A 287 -4.63 30.13 -7.97
C VAL A 287 -4.21 31.35 -8.81
N ALA A 288 -3.05 31.30 -9.49
CA ALA A 288 -2.59 32.37 -10.36
C ALA A 288 -3.56 32.65 -11.51
N GLN A 289 -4.19 31.61 -12.07
CA GLN A 289 -5.23 31.77 -13.10
C GLN A 289 -6.55 32.39 -12.57
N ALA A 290 -6.85 32.17 -11.29
CA ALA A 290 -8.07 32.70 -10.67
C ALA A 290 -8.04 34.23 -10.44
N SER A 291 -6.85 34.80 -10.34
CA SER A 291 -6.52 36.23 -10.17
C SER A 291 -7.35 37.02 -9.14
N GLY A 292 -6.94 38.25 -8.84
CA GLY A 292 -7.71 39.20 -8.02
C GLY A 292 -7.91 38.75 -6.56
N LEU A 293 -9.15 38.83 -6.06
CA LEU A 293 -9.45 38.57 -4.64
C LEU A 293 -9.17 37.14 -4.20
N LYS A 294 -9.41 36.17 -5.09
CA LYS A 294 -9.19 34.74 -4.76
C LYS A 294 -7.72 34.45 -4.53
N GLU A 295 -6.86 34.98 -5.39
CA GLU A 295 -5.40 34.85 -5.26
C GLU A 295 -4.90 35.54 -3.98
N LYS A 296 -5.37 36.75 -3.68
CA LYS A 296 -5.02 37.47 -2.43
C LYS A 296 -5.41 36.65 -1.18
N LEU A 297 -6.63 36.13 -1.14
CA LEU A 297 -7.10 35.31 -0.02
C LEU A 297 -6.28 34.04 0.16
N PHE A 298 -5.92 33.40 -0.96
CA PHE A 298 -5.10 32.21 -0.93
C PHE A 298 -3.68 32.48 -0.39
N ASN A 299 -3.02 33.52 -0.94
CA ASN A 299 -1.69 33.93 -0.49
C ASN A 299 -1.70 34.36 0.99
N THR A 300 -2.75 35.07 1.45
CA THR A 300 -2.93 35.38 2.86
C THR A 300 -3.08 34.10 3.72
N ALA A 301 -3.79 33.08 3.22
CA ALA A 301 -3.95 31.82 3.96
C ALA A 301 -2.61 31.09 4.12
N VAL A 302 -1.79 31.06 3.06
CA VAL A 302 -0.44 30.47 3.11
C VAL A 302 0.45 31.27 4.05
N GLU A 303 0.53 32.61 3.89
CA GLU A 303 1.38 33.47 4.73
C GLU A 303 1.06 33.34 6.23
N LEU A 304 -0.22 33.50 6.60
CA LEU A 304 -0.61 33.44 8.01
C LEU A 304 -0.45 32.02 8.58
N GLY A 305 -0.69 30.99 7.76
CA GLY A 305 -0.51 29.60 8.17
C GLY A 305 0.97 29.25 8.39
N SER A 306 1.85 29.70 7.50
CA SER A 306 3.31 29.50 7.64
C SER A 306 3.83 30.20 8.90
N ARG A 307 3.45 31.46 9.11
CA ARG A 307 3.86 32.22 10.33
C ARG A 307 3.39 31.56 11.62
N GLU A 308 2.16 31.07 11.67
CA GLU A 308 1.64 30.40 12.86
C GLU A 308 2.34 29.06 13.11
N PHE A 309 2.68 28.31 12.04
CA PHE A 309 3.42 27.06 12.15
C PHE A 309 4.87 27.27 12.63
N GLU A 310 5.60 28.23 12.02
CA GLU A 310 6.99 28.50 12.35
C GLU A 310 7.15 29.20 13.71
N ASN A 311 6.20 30.04 14.09
CA ASN A 311 6.21 30.81 15.33
C ASN A 311 4.83 30.77 16.00
N PRO A 312 4.45 29.70 16.69
CA PRO A 312 3.14 29.54 17.33
C PRO A 312 2.80 30.70 18.26
N GLY A 313 1.60 31.25 18.08
CA GLY A 313 1.13 32.41 18.87
C GLY A 313 1.64 33.78 18.42
N SER A 314 2.39 33.87 17.31
CA SER A 314 2.92 35.14 16.78
C SER A 314 1.88 36.02 16.10
N LEU A 315 0.70 35.50 15.81
CA LEU A 315 -0.37 36.26 15.15
C LEU A 315 -1.03 37.27 16.11
N GLY A 316 -1.05 38.55 15.72
CA GLY A 316 -1.82 39.57 16.40
C GLY A 316 -3.33 39.39 16.23
N ILE A 317 -4.15 40.14 17.01
CA ILE A 317 -5.62 40.03 16.97
C ILE A 317 -6.17 40.21 15.55
N GLY A 318 -5.67 41.20 14.80
CA GLY A 318 -6.09 41.44 13.40
C GLY A 318 -5.77 40.28 12.46
N ASP A 319 -4.59 39.65 12.62
CA ASP A 319 -4.19 38.50 11.82
C ASP A 319 -4.95 37.24 12.20
N LYS A 320 -5.32 37.06 13.47
CA LYS A 320 -6.22 35.98 13.92
C LYS A 320 -7.60 36.09 13.27
N ILE A 321 -8.17 37.29 13.19
CA ILE A 321 -9.46 37.51 12.50
C ILE A 321 -9.33 37.17 11.00
N LYS A 322 -8.27 37.66 10.33
CA LYS A 322 -8.01 37.32 8.93
C LYS A 322 -7.81 35.82 8.74
N SER A 323 -7.04 35.17 9.62
CA SER A 323 -6.81 33.73 9.58
C SER A 323 -8.12 32.94 9.68
N ALA A 324 -9.03 33.31 10.58
CA ALA A 324 -10.36 32.71 10.69
C ALA A 324 -11.21 32.88 9.42
N ALA A 325 -11.12 34.05 8.76
CA ALA A 325 -11.80 34.28 7.49
C ALA A 325 -11.25 33.42 6.34
N VAL A 326 -9.92 33.34 6.19
CA VAL A 326 -9.30 32.52 5.16
C VAL A 326 -9.41 31.04 5.46
N ASP A 327 -9.52 30.62 6.72
CA ASP A 327 -9.83 29.24 7.09
C ASP A 327 -11.13 28.78 6.45
N LYS A 328 -12.17 29.54 6.59
CA LYS A 328 -13.49 29.25 6.01
C LYS A 328 -13.51 29.31 4.48
N LEU A 329 -12.84 30.29 3.88
CA LEU A 329 -12.90 30.58 2.45
C LEU A 329 -11.91 29.80 1.61
N VAL A 330 -10.75 29.41 2.19
CA VAL A 330 -9.64 28.78 1.49
C VAL A 330 -9.35 27.41 2.07
N ARG A 331 -8.88 27.30 3.34
CA ARG A 331 -8.41 26.04 3.92
C ARG A 331 -9.50 24.97 3.94
N LYS A 332 -10.76 25.33 4.27
CA LYS A 332 -11.89 24.39 4.22
C LYS A 332 -12.12 23.83 2.82
N LYS A 333 -11.92 24.63 1.76
CA LYS A 333 -12.05 24.18 0.36
C LYS A 333 -10.89 23.26 -0.04
N VAL A 334 -9.68 23.60 0.40
CA VAL A 334 -8.50 22.73 0.18
C VAL A 334 -8.70 21.39 0.88
N LYS A 335 -9.07 21.39 2.16
CA LYS A 335 -9.40 20.15 2.88
C LYS A 335 -10.49 19.33 2.19
N ALA A 336 -11.53 19.98 1.65
CA ALA A 336 -12.60 19.31 0.93
C ALA A 336 -12.12 18.60 -0.35
N SER A 337 -11.10 19.13 -1.05
CA SER A 337 -10.50 18.47 -2.23
C SER A 337 -9.72 17.21 -1.88
N PHE A 338 -9.36 17.02 -0.61
CA PHE A 338 -8.80 15.78 -0.04
C PHE A 338 -9.87 14.93 0.68
N GLY A 339 -11.14 15.13 0.37
CA GLY A 339 -12.26 14.38 0.97
C GLY A 339 -12.77 14.93 2.30
N GLY A 340 -12.13 15.95 2.88
CA GLY A 340 -12.60 16.71 4.07
C GLY A 340 -12.43 16.01 5.42
N ARG A 341 -11.95 14.74 5.47
CA ARG A 341 -11.70 13.96 6.72
C ARG A 341 -10.23 13.74 7.00
N LEU A 342 -9.34 14.17 6.12
CA LEU A 342 -7.92 13.89 6.22
C LEU A 342 -7.33 14.46 7.52
N LYS A 343 -6.77 13.58 8.35
CA LYS A 343 -6.06 13.89 9.60
C LYS A 343 -4.59 14.21 9.31
N VAL A 344 -3.96 13.39 8.47
CA VAL A 344 -2.52 13.48 8.18
C VAL A 344 -2.18 13.00 6.77
N LEU A 345 -1.24 13.70 6.17
CA LEU A 345 -0.46 13.27 5.01
C LEU A 345 0.90 12.80 5.51
N VAL A 346 1.36 11.63 5.06
CA VAL A 346 2.68 11.09 5.41
C VAL A 346 3.54 11.09 4.15
N SER A 347 4.70 11.72 4.20
CA SER A 347 5.66 11.74 3.10
C SER A 347 6.81 10.78 3.39
N GLY A 348 7.11 9.89 2.46
CA GLY A 348 8.19 8.93 2.62
C GLY A 348 8.88 8.56 1.31
N GLY A 349 9.88 7.69 1.40
CA GLY A 349 10.65 7.22 0.25
C GLY A 349 11.75 8.17 -0.26
N ALA A 350 11.70 9.47 0.08
CA ALA A 350 12.73 10.46 -0.22
C ALA A 350 12.54 11.71 0.66
N PRO A 351 13.56 12.58 0.81
CA PRO A 351 13.42 13.84 1.55
C PRO A 351 12.38 14.76 0.91
N LEU A 352 11.47 15.31 1.72
CA LEU A 352 10.51 16.32 1.29
C LEU A 352 11.14 17.71 1.36
N ASN A 353 10.91 18.54 0.33
CA ASN A 353 11.29 19.95 0.38
C ASN A 353 10.47 20.67 1.47
N TYR A 354 11.16 21.39 2.36
CA TYR A 354 10.56 22.08 3.51
C TYR A 354 9.45 23.05 3.10
N GLU A 355 9.67 23.88 2.06
CA GLU A 355 8.71 24.86 1.58
C GLU A 355 7.40 24.20 1.10
N ILE A 356 7.51 23.02 0.49
CA ILE A 356 6.34 22.24 0.06
C ILE A 356 5.58 21.70 1.28
N GLY A 357 6.30 21.17 2.26
CA GLY A 357 5.70 20.73 3.52
C GLY A 357 4.99 21.85 4.23
N LEU A 358 5.66 23.00 4.39
CA LEU A 358 5.12 24.21 4.99
C LEU A 358 3.87 24.71 4.26
N PHE A 359 3.88 24.68 2.92
CA PHE A 359 2.72 25.09 2.11
C PHE A 359 1.46 24.27 2.43
N PHE A 360 1.55 22.93 2.47
CA PHE A 360 0.41 22.08 2.79
C PHE A 360 -0.05 22.27 4.25
N THR A 361 0.89 22.39 5.17
CA THR A 361 0.60 22.63 6.59
C THR A 361 -0.08 24.00 6.79
N ALA A 362 0.40 25.05 6.11
CA ALA A 362 -0.21 26.38 6.12
C ALA A 362 -1.65 26.38 5.59
N LEU A 363 -1.97 25.48 4.65
CA LEU A 363 -3.31 25.27 4.13
C LEU A 363 -4.18 24.36 5.02
N GLY A 364 -3.67 23.96 6.18
CA GLY A 364 -4.39 23.19 7.19
C GLY A 364 -4.39 21.67 6.95
N LEU A 365 -3.47 21.17 6.14
CA LEU A 365 -3.21 19.75 5.95
C LEU A 365 -1.95 19.37 6.73
N LEU A 366 -2.08 18.65 7.82
CA LEU A 366 -0.92 18.16 8.57
C LEU A 366 -0.11 17.24 7.67
N LEU A 367 1.17 17.57 7.46
CA LEU A 367 2.09 16.75 6.68
C LEU A 367 3.29 16.35 7.53
N LEU A 368 3.47 15.05 7.71
CA LEU A 368 4.59 14.44 8.42
C LEU A 368 5.61 13.93 7.39
N PRO A 369 6.88 14.38 7.47
CA PRO A 369 7.94 13.94 6.57
C PRO A 369 8.48 12.54 6.93
#